data_16c8a5b110259f412a5328bf6c59db05
#
_entry.id   16c8a5b110259f412a5328bf6c59db05
#
_cell.length_a   1.000
_cell.length_b   1.000
_cell.length_c   1.000
_cell.angle_alpha   90.00
_cell.angle_beta   90.00
_cell.angle_gamma   90.00
#
_symmetry.space_group_name_H-M   'P 1'
#
loop_
_entity.id
_entity.type
_entity.pdbx_description
1 polymer ?
#
loop_
_entity_poly.entity_id
_entity_poly.type
_entity_poly.pdbx_seq_one_letter_code
_entity_poly.pdbx_strand_id
1 'polypeptide(L)'
;MAVLMQVFSHLDDISLWSASKVCKRWQQLVAECITNDQWNQFTFRRWPLFRPNYAVAEWAGVFANLVDSSPCLYCLHRSNVEEEGAWEPSNHWRNNRLCNEWRIFCTDPPEGIRATPLDRAWSHWQASITGPTSSPYEGGVFYLHVQIPHSYPIRPPSVRFATKIFHPNISRHGDIGLDCIQHNWSLALTIAKVLISVQSLLTDPFCAVAMEADVAEMYINKRARFNAVARNWTSKYAMNDIRRPC
;
A
#
# COMPACT_ATOMS: atom_id res chain seq x y z
N MET A 1 -26.95 17.48 17.68
CA MET A 1 -26.43 16.10 17.69
C MET A 1 -26.87 15.32 16.44
N ALA A 2 -28.17 15.21 16.16
CA ALA A 2 -28.71 14.47 15.00
C ALA A 2 -28.11 14.88 13.63
N VAL A 3 -27.91 16.17 13.39
CA VAL A 3 -27.34 16.67 12.11
C VAL A 3 -25.91 16.17 11.87
N LEU A 4 -25.04 16.17 12.89
CA LEU A 4 -23.66 15.69 12.75
C LEU A 4 -23.62 14.18 12.52
N MET A 5 -24.47 13.41 13.17
CA MET A 5 -24.58 11.96 12.94
C MET A 5 -25.03 11.67 11.50
N GLN A 6 -25.97 12.46 10.98
CA GLN A 6 -26.41 12.35 9.59
C GLN A 6 -25.28 12.72 8.61
N VAL A 7 -24.48 13.74 8.92
CA VAL A 7 -23.30 14.08 8.09
C VAL A 7 -22.30 12.93 8.10
N PHE A 8 -22.00 12.34 9.27
CA PHE A 8 -21.03 11.25 9.38
C PHE A 8 -21.48 9.99 8.64
N SER A 9 -22.78 9.73 8.50
CA SER A 9 -23.29 8.57 7.74
C SER A 9 -23.05 8.68 6.22
N HIS A 10 -22.67 9.87 5.71
CA HIS A 10 -22.36 10.12 4.31
C HIS A 10 -20.84 10.23 4.06
N LEU A 11 -20.02 10.15 5.11
CA LEU A 11 -18.57 10.21 4.96
C LEU A 11 -17.98 8.83 4.64
N ASP A 12 -16.94 8.83 3.82
CA ASP A 12 -16.12 7.64 3.62
C ASP A 12 -15.23 7.36 4.86
N ASP A 13 -14.62 6.21 4.88
CA ASP A 13 -13.81 5.70 5.98
C ASP A 13 -12.62 6.60 6.35
N ILE A 14 -11.93 7.21 5.37
CA ILE A 14 -10.81 8.15 5.64
C ILE A 14 -11.33 9.48 6.17
N SER A 15 -12.45 9.96 5.64
CA SER A 15 -13.10 11.18 6.14
C SER A 15 -13.62 10.99 7.57
N LEU A 16 -14.19 9.83 7.89
CA LEU A 16 -14.59 9.47 9.26
C LEU A 16 -13.39 9.42 10.21
N TRP A 17 -12.30 8.77 9.79
CA TRP A 17 -11.05 8.77 10.56
C TRP A 17 -10.53 10.20 10.77
N SER A 18 -10.51 11.02 9.73
CA SER A 18 -10.08 12.42 9.82
C SER A 18 -10.99 13.23 10.75
N ALA A 19 -12.31 13.04 10.66
CA ALA A 19 -13.28 13.66 11.54
C ALA A 19 -13.02 13.31 13.02
N SER A 20 -12.66 12.07 13.32
CA SER A 20 -12.32 11.64 14.69
C SER A 20 -11.11 12.38 15.30
N LYS A 21 -10.26 13.01 14.48
CA LYS A 21 -9.07 13.77 14.91
C LYS A 21 -9.35 15.27 15.12
N VAL A 22 -10.52 15.78 14.74
CA VAL A 22 -10.84 17.24 14.82
C VAL A 22 -10.98 17.71 16.25
N CYS A 23 -11.76 17.03 17.08
CA CYS A 23 -11.92 17.35 18.50
C CYS A 23 -12.48 16.15 19.28
N LYS A 24 -12.38 16.18 20.62
CA LYS A 24 -12.88 15.13 21.52
C LYS A 24 -14.37 14.80 21.30
N ARG A 25 -15.18 15.81 21.02
CA ARG A 25 -16.62 15.63 20.78
C ARG A 25 -16.87 14.83 19.49
N TRP A 26 -16.15 15.13 18.42
CA TRP A 26 -16.27 14.43 17.16
C TRP A 26 -15.73 12.99 17.28
N GLN A 27 -14.62 12.83 17.99
CA GLN A 27 -14.07 11.50 18.29
C GLN A 27 -15.11 10.60 19.00
N GLN A 28 -15.80 11.14 20.03
CA GLN A 28 -16.85 10.42 20.73
C GLN A 28 -18.03 10.07 19.81
N LEU A 29 -18.50 11.04 19.01
CA LEU A 29 -19.59 10.83 18.07
C LEU A 29 -19.25 9.75 17.03
N VAL A 30 -18.03 9.77 16.47
CA VAL A 30 -17.58 8.73 15.52
C VAL A 30 -17.55 7.36 16.23
N ALA A 31 -17.06 7.29 17.45
CA ALA A 31 -17.03 6.04 18.24
C ALA A 31 -18.44 5.51 18.58
N GLU A 32 -19.43 6.39 18.75
CA GLU A 32 -20.84 6.02 18.95
C GLU A 32 -21.54 5.59 17.64
N CYS A 33 -21.17 6.22 16.50
CA CYS A 33 -21.81 5.97 15.22
C CYS A 33 -21.28 4.75 14.47
N ILE A 34 -19.98 4.47 14.62
CA ILE A 34 -19.27 3.45 13.84
C ILE A 34 -18.91 2.27 14.73
N THR A 35 -19.47 1.12 14.42
CA THR A 35 -19.23 -0.11 15.18
C THR A 35 -17.84 -0.70 14.88
N ASN A 36 -17.36 -1.57 15.77
CA ASN A 36 -16.10 -2.30 15.58
C ASN A 36 -16.11 -3.15 14.30
N ASP A 37 -17.25 -3.74 13.95
CA ASP A 37 -17.41 -4.52 12.72
C ASP A 37 -17.34 -3.65 11.47
N GLN A 38 -17.84 -2.42 11.50
CA GLN A 38 -17.70 -1.47 10.39
C GLN A 38 -16.23 -1.07 10.19
N TRP A 39 -15.48 -0.81 11.26
CA TRP A 39 -14.03 -0.56 11.18
C TRP A 39 -13.28 -1.77 10.62
N ASN A 40 -13.67 -2.99 10.98
CA ASN A 40 -13.17 -4.22 10.39
C ASN A 40 -13.43 -4.24 8.86
N GLN A 41 -14.68 -4.00 8.43
CA GLN A 41 -15.04 -3.95 7.02
C GLN A 41 -14.25 -2.88 6.25
N PHE A 42 -14.11 -1.66 6.80
CA PHE A 42 -13.29 -0.60 6.22
C PHE A 42 -11.83 -1.01 6.08
N THR A 43 -11.29 -1.69 7.09
CA THR A 43 -9.91 -2.19 7.06
C THR A 43 -9.70 -3.18 5.92
N PHE A 44 -10.53 -4.22 5.81
CA PHE A 44 -10.35 -5.23 4.77
C PHE A 44 -10.77 -4.76 3.37
N ARG A 45 -11.63 -3.76 3.27
CA ARG A 45 -11.95 -3.11 2.00
C ARG A 45 -10.74 -2.39 1.41
N ARG A 46 -9.95 -1.68 2.26
CA ARG A 46 -8.75 -0.96 1.81
C ARG A 46 -7.50 -1.81 1.80
N TRP A 47 -7.38 -2.72 2.76
CA TRP A 47 -6.21 -3.61 2.90
C TRP A 47 -6.65 -5.08 2.91
N PRO A 48 -7.15 -5.62 1.78
CA PRO A 48 -7.61 -7.02 1.71
C PRO A 48 -6.49 -8.03 1.97
N LEU A 49 -5.24 -7.63 1.79
CA LEU A 49 -4.06 -8.44 2.09
C LEU A 49 -3.57 -8.32 3.53
N PHE A 50 -4.19 -7.45 4.34
CA PHE A 50 -3.85 -7.33 5.76
C PHE A 50 -4.14 -8.64 6.49
N ARG A 51 -3.16 -9.11 7.25
CA ARG A 51 -3.30 -10.31 8.09
C ARG A 51 -2.67 -10.00 9.45
N PRO A 52 -3.50 -9.70 10.46
CA PRO A 52 -2.99 -9.54 11.83
C PRO A 52 -2.47 -10.88 12.34
N ASN A 53 -1.37 -10.84 13.08
CA ASN A 53 -0.78 -12.02 13.73
C ASN A 53 -1.32 -12.25 15.15
N TYR A 54 -2.37 -11.51 15.54
CA TYR A 54 -3.03 -11.58 16.83
C TYR A 54 -4.55 -11.39 16.70
N ALA A 55 -5.31 -11.73 17.74
CA ALA A 55 -6.74 -11.46 17.79
C ALA A 55 -6.98 -9.96 18.01
N VAL A 56 -7.64 -9.32 17.05
CA VAL A 56 -7.93 -7.88 17.10
C VAL A 56 -9.18 -7.63 17.93
N ALA A 57 -9.03 -6.95 19.07
CA ALA A 57 -10.15 -6.54 19.91
C ALA A 57 -10.81 -5.24 19.42
N GLU A 58 -10.00 -4.29 18.91
CA GLU A 58 -10.45 -2.96 18.48
C GLU A 58 -9.95 -2.63 17.08
N TRP A 59 -10.85 -2.66 16.10
CA TRP A 59 -10.52 -2.40 14.68
C TRP A 59 -10.30 -0.93 14.37
N ALA A 60 -10.89 0.00 15.12
CA ALA A 60 -10.66 1.43 14.96
C ALA A 60 -9.18 1.78 15.12
N GLY A 61 -8.51 1.18 16.11
CA GLY A 61 -7.07 1.36 16.35
C GLY A 61 -6.22 0.77 15.21
N VAL A 62 -6.59 -0.40 14.69
CA VAL A 62 -5.93 -1.03 13.54
C VAL A 62 -6.05 -0.15 12.30
N PHE A 63 -7.25 0.30 11.97
CA PHE A 63 -7.51 1.19 10.84
C PHE A 63 -6.69 2.48 10.96
N ALA A 64 -6.72 3.14 12.15
CA ALA A 64 -5.94 4.33 12.41
C ALA A 64 -4.44 4.12 12.16
N ASN A 65 -3.87 3.02 12.62
CA ASN A 65 -2.45 2.71 12.43
C ASN A 65 -2.09 2.46 10.95
N LEU A 66 -2.94 1.78 10.20
CA LEU A 66 -2.74 1.58 8.77
C LEU A 66 -2.80 2.90 7.99
N VAL A 67 -3.74 3.79 8.35
CA VAL A 67 -3.81 5.14 7.78
C VAL A 67 -2.58 5.96 8.15
N ASP A 68 -2.16 5.96 9.42
CA ASP A 68 -0.97 6.67 9.90
C ASP A 68 0.33 6.12 9.26
N SER A 69 0.32 4.85 8.87
CA SER A 69 1.43 4.21 8.15
C SER A 69 1.48 4.55 6.67
N SER A 70 0.43 5.16 6.12
CA SER A 70 0.39 5.52 4.70
C SER A 70 1.21 6.78 4.41
N PRO A 71 1.98 6.81 3.31
CA PRO A 71 2.86 7.94 2.97
C PRO A 71 2.08 9.22 2.65
N CYS A 72 0.89 9.09 2.07
CA CYS A 72 0.10 10.22 1.59
C CYS A 72 -1.40 9.93 1.74
N LEU A 73 -2.09 10.73 2.57
CA LEU A 73 -3.54 10.62 2.76
C LEU A 73 -4.33 10.90 1.48
N TYR A 74 -3.87 11.85 0.66
CA TYR A 74 -4.52 12.15 -0.62
C TYR A 74 -4.46 10.96 -1.58
N CYS A 75 -3.30 10.31 -1.68
CA CYS A 75 -3.15 9.10 -2.50
C CYS A 75 -3.99 7.95 -1.93
N LEU A 76 -4.02 7.80 -0.61
CA LEU A 76 -4.83 6.79 0.06
C LEU A 76 -6.34 7.02 -0.16
N HIS A 77 -6.80 8.26 -0.14
CA HIS A 77 -8.18 8.61 -0.43
C HIS A 77 -8.56 8.27 -1.88
N ARG A 78 -7.69 8.63 -2.84
CA ARG A 78 -7.91 8.33 -4.26
C ARG A 78 -7.79 6.85 -4.63
N SER A 79 -7.13 6.05 -3.82
CA SER A 79 -7.09 4.60 -4.02
C SER A 79 -8.38 3.89 -3.59
N ASN A 80 -9.37 4.65 -3.09
CA ASN A 80 -10.69 4.11 -2.82
C ASN A 80 -11.42 3.90 -4.15
N VAL A 81 -11.54 2.65 -4.55
CA VAL A 81 -12.07 2.23 -5.84
C VAL A 81 -13.60 2.13 -5.74
N GLU A 82 -14.25 3.27 -5.49
CA GLU A 82 -15.70 3.40 -5.68
C GLU A 82 -16.04 3.90 -7.09
N GLU A 83 -15.06 4.41 -7.84
CA GLU A 83 -15.24 4.68 -9.26
C GLU A 83 -15.30 3.33 -9.99
N GLU A 84 -16.50 2.95 -10.32
CA GLU A 84 -16.85 1.82 -11.17
C GLU A 84 -16.17 1.94 -12.53
N GLY A 85 -14.92 1.54 -12.59
CA GLY A 85 -14.35 1.13 -13.85
C GLY A 85 -15.16 -0.08 -14.32
N ALA A 86 -16.09 0.14 -15.24
CA ALA A 86 -16.86 -0.96 -15.78
C ALA A 86 -15.89 -1.95 -16.45
N TRP A 87 -16.09 -3.23 -16.15
CA TRP A 87 -15.42 -4.28 -16.93
C TRP A 87 -15.75 -4.07 -18.40
N GLU A 88 -14.74 -3.77 -19.22
CA GLU A 88 -14.90 -3.62 -20.66
C GLU A 88 -14.68 -4.96 -21.36
N PRO A 89 -15.75 -5.67 -21.76
CA PRO A 89 -15.64 -6.94 -22.47
C PRO A 89 -14.83 -6.84 -23.77
N SER A 90 -14.82 -5.66 -24.38
CA SER A 90 -14.13 -5.40 -25.66
C SER A 90 -12.61 -5.48 -25.59
N ASN A 91 -12.01 -5.27 -24.40
CA ASN A 91 -10.56 -5.31 -24.23
C ASN A 91 -10.05 -6.73 -23.88
N HIS A 92 -10.29 -7.69 -24.78
CA HIS A 92 -9.93 -9.09 -24.56
C HIS A 92 -8.44 -9.31 -24.26
N TRP A 93 -7.56 -8.53 -24.89
CA TRP A 93 -6.12 -8.66 -24.70
C TRP A 93 -5.72 -8.34 -23.27
N ARG A 94 -6.16 -7.20 -22.78
CA ARG A 94 -5.90 -6.77 -21.39
C ARG A 94 -6.48 -7.78 -20.41
N ASN A 95 -7.73 -8.15 -20.61
CA ASN A 95 -8.46 -9.04 -19.72
C ASN A 95 -7.80 -10.42 -19.63
N ASN A 96 -7.48 -11.05 -20.77
CA ASN A 96 -6.78 -12.34 -20.80
C ASN A 96 -5.40 -12.26 -20.15
N ARG A 97 -4.67 -11.17 -20.40
CA ARG A 97 -3.37 -10.92 -19.77
C ARG A 97 -3.51 -10.86 -18.25
N LEU A 98 -4.41 -10.05 -17.72
CA LEU A 98 -4.63 -9.89 -16.29
C LEU A 98 -5.15 -11.18 -15.62
N CYS A 99 -6.06 -11.92 -16.28
CA CYS A 99 -6.51 -13.22 -15.79
C CYS A 99 -5.35 -14.21 -15.63
N ASN A 100 -4.42 -14.26 -16.60
CA ASN A 100 -3.26 -15.13 -16.51
C ASN A 100 -2.29 -14.70 -15.41
N GLU A 101 -2.05 -13.39 -15.25
CA GLU A 101 -1.21 -12.87 -14.19
C GLU A 101 -1.82 -13.08 -12.81
N TRP A 102 -3.13 -12.88 -12.66
CA TRP A 102 -3.84 -13.20 -11.43
C TRP A 102 -3.74 -14.68 -11.05
N ARG A 103 -3.85 -15.57 -12.06
CA ARG A 103 -3.69 -17.01 -11.82
C ARG A 103 -2.33 -17.33 -11.19
N ILE A 104 -1.24 -16.67 -11.61
CA ILE A 104 0.10 -16.85 -11.02
C ILE A 104 0.06 -16.53 -9.52
N PHE A 105 -0.52 -15.40 -9.14
CA PHE A 105 -0.64 -15.03 -7.72
C PHE A 105 -1.52 -16.00 -6.90
N CYS A 106 -2.46 -16.69 -7.54
CA CYS A 106 -3.31 -17.69 -6.87
C CYS A 106 -2.65 -19.06 -6.75
N THR A 107 -1.83 -19.46 -7.73
CA THR A 107 -1.28 -20.84 -7.83
C THR A 107 0.17 -20.94 -7.39
N ASP A 108 1.00 -19.97 -7.77
CA ASP A 108 2.45 -19.96 -7.52
C ASP A 108 2.95 -18.52 -7.33
N PRO A 109 2.56 -17.86 -6.23
CA PRO A 109 2.97 -16.50 -5.96
C PRO A 109 4.50 -16.43 -5.71
N PRO A 110 5.18 -15.36 -6.18
CA PRO A 110 6.58 -15.14 -5.82
C PRO A 110 6.76 -15.07 -4.31
N GLU A 111 7.89 -15.56 -3.81
CA GLU A 111 8.19 -15.61 -2.39
C GLU A 111 8.11 -14.22 -1.74
N GLY A 112 7.35 -14.12 -0.65
CA GLY A 112 7.15 -12.87 0.08
C GLY A 112 6.30 -11.82 -0.65
N ILE A 113 5.71 -12.14 -1.80
CA ILE A 113 4.89 -11.23 -2.59
C ILE A 113 3.47 -11.77 -2.71
N ARG A 114 2.49 -10.90 -2.46
CA ARG A 114 1.08 -11.17 -2.72
C ARG A 114 0.48 -10.01 -3.49
N ALA A 115 -0.54 -10.28 -4.30
CA ALA A 115 -1.31 -9.24 -4.96
C ALA A 115 -2.77 -9.68 -5.12
N THR A 116 -3.68 -8.73 -5.13
CA THR A 116 -5.12 -8.97 -5.34
C THR A 116 -5.76 -7.77 -6.04
N PRO A 117 -6.64 -7.97 -7.01
CA PRO A 117 -7.42 -6.89 -7.59
C PRO A 117 -8.36 -6.30 -6.53
N LEU A 118 -8.58 -4.99 -6.60
CA LEU A 118 -9.46 -4.24 -5.70
C LEU A 118 -10.82 -3.94 -6.35
N ASP A 119 -10.87 -3.94 -7.68
CA ASP A 119 -12.05 -3.60 -8.47
C ASP A 119 -12.40 -4.68 -9.50
N ARG A 120 -13.63 -4.62 -10.01
CA ARG A 120 -14.12 -5.54 -11.04
C ARG A 120 -13.46 -5.33 -12.40
N ALA A 121 -12.99 -4.11 -12.68
CA ALA A 121 -12.27 -3.77 -13.91
C ALA A 121 -10.80 -4.22 -13.89
N TRP A 122 -10.32 -4.68 -12.73
CA TRP A 122 -8.91 -5.06 -12.50
C TRP A 122 -7.93 -3.93 -12.84
N SER A 123 -8.40 -2.69 -12.64
CA SER A 123 -7.61 -1.48 -12.87
C SER A 123 -6.78 -1.09 -11.65
N HIS A 124 -7.24 -1.49 -10.48
CA HIS A 124 -6.54 -1.24 -9.22
C HIS A 124 -6.28 -2.56 -8.49
N TRP A 125 -5.04 -2.74 -8.08
CA TRP A 125 -4.61 -3.90 -7.30
C TRP A 125 -3.93 -3.43 -6.03
N GLN A 126 -4.09 -4.21 -4.98
CA GLN A 126 -3.21 -4.14 -3.83
C GLN A 126 -2.16 -5.24 -3.94
N ALA A 127 -0.91 -4.86 -3.68
CA ALA A 127 0.16 -5.84 -3.49
C ALA A 127 0.73 -5.70 -2.07
N SER A 128 1.38 -6.75 -1.59
CA SER A 128 2.19 -6.73 -0.38
C SER A 128 3.53 -7.38 -0.65
N ILE A 129 4.59 -6.75 -0.13
CA ILE A 129 5.97 -7.27 -0.19
C ILE A 129 6.45 -7.45 1.24
N THR A 130 6.89 -8.66 1.57
CA THR A 130 7.61 -8.92 2.81
C THR A 130 9.04 -8.42 2.69
N GLY A 131 9.50 -7.66 3.67
CA GLY A 131 10.87 -7.14 3.70
C GLY A 131 11.89 -8.28 3.63
N PRO A 132 12.88 -8.21 2.72
CA PRO A 132 13.86 -9.26 2.52
C PRO A 132 14.67 -9.55 3.79
N THR A 133 15.02 -10.80 4.01
CA THR A 133 15.91 -11.21 5.10
C THR A 133 17.26 -10.53 5.01
N SER A 134 17.89 -10.27 6.13
CA SER A 134 19.19 -9.57 6.24
C SER A 134 19.19 -8.12 5.74
N SER A 135 18.02 -7.58 5.37
CA SER A 135 17.85 -6.16 5.04
C SER A 135 17.35 -5.37 6.27
N PRO A 136 17.44 -4.03 6.26
CA PRO A 136 16.84 -3.21 7.31
C PRO A 136 15.29 -3.28 7.32
N TYR A 137 14.70 -3.89 6.32
CA TYR A 137 13.25 -4.05 6.14
C TYR A 137 12.72 -5.42 6.59
N GLU A 138 13.61 -6.30 7.05
CA GLU A 138 13.26 -7.65 7.51
C GLU A 138 12.12 -7.65 8.54
N GLY A 139 11.17 -8.57 8.37
CA GLY A 139 9.98 -8.70 9.21
C GLY A 139 8.86 -7.70 8.91
N GLY A 140 9.11 -6.67 8.10
CA GLY A 140 8.09 -5.73 7.67
C GLY A 140 7.23 -6.26 6.53
N VAL A 141 5.95 -5.83 6.50
CA VAL A 141 5.04 -6.05 5.38
C VAL A 141 4.68 -4.71 4.78
N PHE A 142 5.06 -4.49 3.54
CA PHE A 142 4.85 -3.24 2.83
C PHE A 142 3.73 -3.41 1.83
N TYR A 143 2.67 -2.62 1.97
CA TYR A 143 1.58 -2.57 1.02
C TYR A 143 1.91 -1.63 -0.13
N LEU A 144 1.49 -2.01 -1.33
CA LEU A 144 1.63 -1.22 -2.53
C LEU A 144 0.28 -1.12 -3.23
N HIS A 145 0.06 0.00 -3.88
CA HIS A 145 -1.04 0.19 -4.82
C HIS A 145 -0.50 0.08 -6.24
N VAL A 146 -1.13 -0.76 -7.04
CA VAL A 146 -0.79 -0.97 -8.45
C VAL A 146 -1.98 -0.52 -9.28
N GLN A 147 -1.77 0.50 -10.10
CA GLN A 147 -2.77 1.00 -11.02
C GLN A 147 -2.45 0.52 -12.44
N ILE A 148 -3.37 -0.21 -13.04
CA ILE A 148 -3.23 -0.84 -14.35
C ILE A 148 -3.92 0.05 -15.38
N PRO A 149 -3.20 0.61 -16.37
CA PRO A 149 -3.82 1.44 -17.39
C PRO A 149 -4.71 0.60 -18.32
N HIS A 150 -5.67 1.29 -18.95
CA HIS A 150 -6.54 0.66 -19.97
C HIS A 150 -5.74 0.01 -21.11
N SER A 151 -4.62 0.64 -21.49
CA SER A 151 -3.72 0.17 -22.56
C SER A 151 -2.72 -0.91 -22.11
N TYR A 152 -2.85 -1.45 -20.91
CA TYR A 152 -2.01 -2.57 -20.46
C TYR A 152 -2.18 -3.80 -21.36
N PRO A 153 -1.10 -4.53 -21.73
CA PRO A 153 0.30 -4.38 -21.31
C PRO A 153 1.17 -3.45 -22.19
N ILE A 154 0.57 -2.68 -23.14
CA ILE A 154 1.34 -1.76 -23.99
C ILE A 154 2.02 -0.68 -23.14
N ARG A 155 1.29 -0.13 -22.16
CA ARG A 155 1.85 0.77 -21.15
C ARG A 155 2.06 0.06 -19.83
N PRO A 156 3.11 0.42 -19.06
CA PRO A 156 3.38 -0.16 -17.76
C PRO A 156 2.28 0.16 -16.75
N PRO A 157 2.15 -0.67 -15.68
CA PRO A 157 1.40 -0.29 -14.51
C PRO A 157 2.12 0.81 -13.73
N SER A 158 1.37 1.65 -13.02
CA SER A 158 1.93 2.55 -12.01
C SER A 158 1.95 1.82 -10.67
N VAL A 159 3.09 1.82 -9.99
CA VAL A 159 3.26 1.14 -8.70
C VAL A 159 3.73 2.15 -7.66
N ARG A 160 3.07 2.16 -6.51
CA ARG A 160 3.38 3.07 -5.40
C ARG A 160 3.32 2.33 -4.07
N PHE A 161 4.22 2.67 -3.16
CA PHE A 161 4.11 2.22 -1.78
C PHE A 161 2.90 2.88 -1.10
N ALA A 162 2.07 2.06 -0.49
CA ALA A 162 0.99 2.47 0.40
C ALA A 162 1.41 2.39 1.88
N THR A 163 2.62 1.91 2.17
CA THR A 163 3.25 1.89 3.48
C THR A 163 4.49 2.78 3.46
N LYS A 164 4.66 3.64 4.48
CA LYS A 164 5.85 4.47 4.65
C LYS A 164 7.11 3.63 4.73
N ILE A 165 8.10 4.01 3.99
CA ILE A 165 9.40 3.34 3.95
C ILE A 165 10.53 4.38 3.85
N PHE A 166 11.65 4.13 4.50
CA PHE A 166 12.83 4.97 4.39
C PHE A 166 13.81 4.33 3.40
N HIS A 167 13.80 4.82 2.13
CA HIS A 167 14.54 4.20 1.04
C HIS A 167 14.98 5.23 -0.02
N PRO A 168 16.22 5.15 -0.58
CA PRO A 168 16.73 6.13 -1.56
C PRO A 168 15.86 6.25 -2.83
N ASN A 169 15.34 5.12 -3.32
CA ASN A 169 14.57 5.07 -4.58
C ASN A 169 13.06 5.18 -4.39
N ILE A 170 12.59 5.49 -3.18
CA ILE A 170 11.17 5.63 -2.90
C ILE A 170 10.91 7.01 -2.32
N SER A 171 10.03 7.78 -2.97
CA SER A 171 9.71 9.14 -2.55
C SER A 171 8.91 9.16 -1.26
N ARG A 172 8.87 10.32 -0.60
CA ARG A 172 8.00 10.56 0.56
C ARG A 172 6.51 10.32 0.30
N HIS A 173 6.09 10.28 -0.96
CA HIS A 173 4.71 10.00 -1.38
C HIS A 173 4.50 8.53 -1.81
N GLY A 174 5.55 7.71 -1.76
CA GLY A 174 5.52 6.30 -2.13
C GLY A 174 5.82 6.01 -3.59
N ASP A 175 6.15 7.01 -4.42
CA ASP A 175 6.56 6.79 -5.81
C ASP A 175 7.88 6.03 -5.88
N ILE A 176 8.02 5.14 -6.86
CA ILE A 176 9.18 4.27 -7.01
C ILE A 176 10.00 4.70 -8.22
N GLY A 177 11.27 5.03 -8.01
CA GLY A 177 12.24 5.23 -9.08
C GLY A 177 12.76 3.87 -9.58
N LEU A 178 12.11 3.28 -10.56
CA LEU A 178 12.45 1.98 -11.12
C LEU A 178 12.34 2.01 -12.64
N ASP A 179 13.45 1.75 -13.32
CA ASP A 179 13.58 1.85 -14.78
C ASP A 179 12.59 0.97 -15.55
N CYS A 180 12.33 -0.24 -15.07
CA CYS A 180 11.49 -1.20 -15.78
C CYS A 180 10.01 -0.77 -15.90
N ILE A 181 9.56 0.16 -15.05
CA ILE A 181 8.20 0.73 -15.12
C ILE A 181 8.20 2.16 -15.68
N GLN A 182 9.35 2.70 -16.04
CA GLN A 182 9.49 4.04 -16.62
C GLN A 182 9.95 3.96 -18.09
N HIS A 183 11.24 3.74 -18.31
CA HIS A 183 11.85 3.84 -19.65
C HIS A 183 12.08 2.47 -20.32
N ASN A 184 12.25 1.41 -19.54
CA ASN A 184 12.60 0.07 -20.02
C ASN A 184 11.45 -0.93 -19.92
N TRP A 185 10.21 -0.45 -20.07
CA TRP A 185 9.04 -1.33 -20.09
C TRP A 185 9.05 -2.23 -21.33
N SER A 186 8.70 -3.49 -21.13
CA SER A 186 8.55 -4.48 -22.19
C SER A 186 7.27 -5.29 -21.96
N LEU A 187 6.62 -5.72 -23.03
CA LEU A 187 5.44 -6.61 -22.97
C LEU A 187 5.71 -7.95 -22.29
N ALA A 188 6.98 -8.35 -22.18
CA ALA A 188 7.40 -9.55 -21.45
C ALA A 188 7.40 -9.38 -19.92
N LEU A 189 7.33 -8.14 -19.44
CA LEU A 189 7.21 -7.86 -18.00
C LEU A 189 5.78 -8.08 -17.53
N THR A 190 5.64 -8.68 -16.36
CA THR A 190 4.37 -8.93 -15.68
C THR A 190 4.31 -8.15 -14.37
N ILE A 191 3.13 -8.02 -13.78
CA ILE A 191 2.97 -7.43 -12.44
C ILE A 191 3.87 -8.15 -11.44
N ALA A 192 3.94 -9.49 -11.49
CA ALA A 192 4.80 -10.28 -10.62
C ALA A 192 6.29 -9.92 -10.79
N LYS A 193 6.79 -9.80 -12.02
CA LYS A 193 8.18 -9.41 -12.29
C LYS A 193 8.48 -7.99 -11.82
N VAL A 194 7.54 -7.06 -11.99
CA VAL A 194 7.67 -5.70 -11.45
C VAL A 194 7.78 -5.72 -9.93
N LEU A 195 6.93 -6.48 -9.24
CA LEU A 195 6.96 -6.57 -7.78
C LEU A 195 8.24 -7.26 -7.27
N ILE A 196 8.76 -8.27 -7.99
CA ILE A 196 10.08 -8.86 -7.71
C ILE A 196 11.20 -7.82 -7.86
N SER A 197 11.16 -6.99 -8.91
CA SER A 197 12.13 -5.92 -9.10
C SER A 197 12.06 -4.88 -7.96
N VAL A 198 10.85 -4.55 -7.49
CA VAL A 198 10.67 -3.68 -6.30
C VAL A 198 11.23 -4.34 -5.04
N GLN A 199 11.02 -5.65 -4.84
CA GLN A 199 11.58 -6.39 -3.71
C GLN A 199 13.11 -6.40 -3.75
N SER A 200 13.71 -6.62 -4.92
CA SER A 200 15.16 -6.58 -5.12
C SER A 200 15.74 -5.19 -4.82
N LEU A 201 15.01 -4.12 -5.20
CA LEU A 201 15.41 -2.75 -4.91
C LEU A 201 15.53 -2.49 -3.40
N LEU A 202 14.74 -3.16 -2.56
CA LEU A 202 14.83 -3.05 -1.10
C LEU A 202 16.14 -3.61 -0.56
N THR A 203 16.72 -4.60 -1.24
CA THR A 203 18.00 -5.20 -0.86
C THR A 203 19.19 -4.40 -1.40
N ASP A 204 19.08 -3.98 -2.67
CA ASP A 204 20.13 -3.28 -3.40
C ASP A 204 19.62 -1.97 -4.04
N PRO A 205 19.62 -0.87 -3.27
CA PRO A 205 19.19 0.45 -3.75
C PRO A 205 20.08 0.99 -4.88
N PHE A 206 19.47 1.54 -5.92
CA PHE A 206 20.17 2.18 -7.03
C PHE A 206 20.35 3.67 -6.78
N CYS A 207 21.43 4.05 -6.08
CA CYS A 207 21.66 5.41 -5.62
C CYS A 207 21.99 6.41 -6.74
N ALA A 208 22.39 5.95 -7.95
CA ALA A 208 22.70 6.85 -9.07
C ALA A 208 21.46 7.64 -9.56
N VAL A 209 20.25 7.06 -9.38
CA VAL A 209 18.96 7.70 -9.72
C VAL A 209 18.06 7.64 -8.48
N ALA A 210 18.46 8.37 -7.44
CA ALA A 210 17.73 8.41 -6.20
C ALA A 210 16.52 9.36 -6.29
N MET A 211 15.38 8.94 -5.71
CA MET A 211 14.19 9.79 -5.51
C MET A 211 14.39 10.75 -4.31
N GLU A 212 15.16 10.31 -3.31
CA GLU A 212 15.46 11.06 -2.09
C GLU A 212 17.01 11.15 -1.95
N ALA A 213 17.60 12.27 -2.39
CA ALA A 213 19.05 12.47 -2.44
C ALA A 213 19.72 12.36 -1.06
N ASP A 214 19.10 12.95 -0.03
CA ASP A 214 19.64 12.93 1.35
C ASP A 214 19.69 11.49 1.90
N VAL A 215 18.71 10.66 1.53
CA VAL A 215 18.65 9.25 1.93
C VAL A 215 19.72 8.44 1.20
N ALA A 216 19.95 8.73 -0.09
CA ALA A 216 21.00 8.11 -0.88
C ALA A 216 22.39 8.47 -0.34
N GLU A 217 22.63 9.72 -0.02
CA GLU A 217 23.88 10.15 0.63
C GLU A 217 24.12 9.44 1.95
N MET A 218 23.06 9.32 2.77
CA MET A 218 23.15 8.58 4.04
C MET A 218 23.45 7.09 3.80
N TYR A 219 22.85 6.48 2.78
CA TYR A 219 23.07 5.08 2.40
C TYR A 219 24.53 4.82 2.01
N ILE A 220 25.13 5.74 1.23
CA ILE A 220 26.52 5.62 0.74
C ILE A 220 27.53 5.91 1.87
N ASN A 221 27.34 7.03 2.59
CA ASN A 221 28.36 7.57 3.47
C ASN A 221 28.17 7.18 4.95
N LYS A 222 26.96 6.80 5.36
CA LYS A 222 26.59 6.55 6.78
C LYS A 222 25.72 5.32 6.91
N ARG A 223 26.14 4.18 6.35
CA ARG A 223 25.34 2.94 6.24
C ARG A 223 24.73 2.46 7.55
N ALA A 224 25.49 2.51 8.65
CA ALA A 224 24.99 2.09 9.96
C ALA A 224 23.81 2.96 10.42
N ARG A 225 23.91 4.30 10.20
CA ARG A 225 22.84 5.24 10.51
C ARG A 225 21.61 5.01 9.62
N PHE A 226 21.82 4.82 8.32
CA PHE A 226 20.76 4.48 7.38
C PHE A 226 20.00 3.23 7.84
N ASN A 227 20.73 2.14 8.15
CA ASN A 227 20.13 0.89 8.59
C ASN A 227 19.33 1.05 9.89
N ALA A 228 19.83 1.85 10.84
CA ALA A 228 19.13 2.12 12.09
C ALA A 228 17.80 2.88 11.85
N VAL A 229 17.82 3.91 11.00
CA VAL A 229 16.62 4.69 10.65
C VAL A 229 15.63 3.83 9.88
N ALA A 230 16.10 3.07 8.87
CA ALA A 230 15.22 2.19 8.07
C ALA A 230 14.57 1.10 8.91
N ARG A 231 15.29 0.46 9.84
CA ARG A 231 14.70 -0.50 10.80
C ARG A 231 13.67 0.13 11.72
N ASN A 232 13.94 1.34 12.21
CA ASN A 232 12.97 2.07 13.04
C ASN A 232 11.68 2.37 12.26
N TRP A 233 11.79 2.81 11.00
CA TRP A 233 10.62 3.03 10.14
C TRP A 233 9.87 1.72 9.86
N THR A 234 10.58 0.63 9.56
CA THR A 234 10.00 -0.70 9.37
C THR A 234 9.20 -1.13 10.61
N SER A 235 9.82 -1.06 11.78
CA SER A 235 9.17 -1.39 13.06
C SER A 235 7.94 -0.50 13.34
N LYS A 236 8.00 0.78 12.95
CA LYS A 236 6.93 1.73 13.24
C LYS A 236 5.76 1.64 12.25
N TYR A 237 6.01 1.36 10.97
CA TYR A 237 5.02 1.53 9.91
C TYR A 237 4.69 0.25 9.14
N ALA A 238 5.55 -0.76 9.16
CA ALA A 238 5.41 -1.96 8.34
C ALA A 238 5.14 -3.24 9.14
N MET A 239 5.12 -3.16 10.48
CA MET A 239 4.80 -4.33 11.29
C MET A 239 3.29 -4.50 11.39
N ASN A 240 2.78 -5.69 11.06
CA ASN A 240 1.38 -6.05 11.29
C ASN A 240 1.08 -6.29 12.78
N ASP A 241 2.09 -6.21 13.64
CA ASP A 241 1.98 -6.30 15.08
C ASP A 241 1.83 -4.89 15.67
N ILE A 242 0.59 -4.47 15.85
CA ILE A 242 0.23 -3.12 16.32
C ILE A 242 0.34 -3.01 17.85
N ARG A 243 1.15 -3.78 18.48
CA ARG A 243 1.55 -3.52 19.84
C ARG A 243 2.56 -2.38 19.86
N ARG A 244 2.07 -1.13 19.93
CA ARG A 244 2.93 -0.03 20.37
C ARG A 244 3.45 -0.40 21.76
N PRO A 245 4.76 -0.41 22.02
CA PRO A 245 5.22 -0.34 23.38
C PRO A 245 4.66 0.94 23.99
N CYS A 246 4.01 0.82 25.14
CA CYS A 246 3.58 1.94 25.99
C CYS A 246 4.78 2.82 26.34
#